data_815cd2e7d41971650a3c36d2fadc0ddd
#
_entry.id   815cd2e7d41971650a3c36d2fadc0ddd
#
_cell.length_a   1.000
_cell.length_b   1.000
_cell.length_c   1.000
_cell.angle_alpha   90.00
_cell.angle_beta   90.00
_cell.angle_gamma   90.00
#
_symmetry.space_group_name_H-M   'P 1'
#
loop_
_entity.id
_entity.type
_entity.pdbx_description
1 polymer ?
#
loop_
_entity_poly.entity_id
_entity_poly.type
_entity_poly.pdbx_seq_one_letter_code
_entity_poly.pdbx_strand_id
1 'polypeptide(L)'
;MSLFRKPSEEPLWKEEFPVFTTDERYVTRRQFTKFLSLASLGMFAGNLWILARTYLTKAPVFPATAIADIGEIPVGGVKLFSYPVPQDHGILVRTSEEEYVAYSQKCTHLSCAVYYSAKDNRLECPCHRGFFSIEDGSVLQGPPPRPLPRIVLKKDGGKLVATGIKVSENG
;
A
#
# COMPACT_ATOMS: atom_id res chain seq x y z
N MET A 1 27.02 72.14 -8.82
CA MET A 1 25.88 71.36 -9.45
C MET A 1 25.72 70.06 -8.73
N SER A 2 24.83 70.07 -7.72
CA SER A 2 24.57 68.90 -6.86
C SER A 2 23.58 67.95 -7.54
N LEU A 3 24.02 66.81 -7.94
CA LEU A 3 23.15 65.75 -8.45
C LEU A 3 22.47 65.05 -7.25
N PHE A 4 21.24 65.46 -6.94
CA PHE A 4 20.36 64.75 -6.03
C PHE A 4 20.05 63.39 -6.61
N ARG A 5 20.70 62.36 -6.07
CA ARG A 5 20.34 60.99 -6.30
C ARG A 5 19.01 60.73 -5.56
N LYS A 6 17.93 60.49 -6.31
CA LYS A 6 16.63 60.09 -5.81
C LYS A 6 16.81 58.82 -4.94
N PRO A 7 16.28 58.75 -3.72
CA PRO A 7 16.32 57.48 -2.98
C PRO A 7 15.59 56.42 -3.79
N SER A 8 16.23 55.29 -3.99
CA SER A 8 15.59 54.12 -4.60
C SER A 8 14.42 53.74 -3.69
N GLU A 9 13.19 53.90 -4.17
CA GLU A 9 12.03 53.35 -3.50
C GLU A 9 12.25 51.84 -3.37
N GLU A 10 12.43 51.39 -2.14
CA GLU A 10 12.48 49.97 -1.88
C GLU A 10 11.12 49.35 -2.22
N PRO A 11 11.07 48.19 -2.87
CA PRO A 11 9.81 47.59 -3.25
C PRO A 11 9.00 47.20 -2.01
N LEU A 12 7.68 47.46 -2.04
CA LEU A 12 6.73 47.28 -0.93
C LEU A 12 6.84 45.90 -0.24
N TRP A 13 7.24 44.85 -0.97
CA TRP A 13 7.41 43.50 -0.37
C TRP A 13 8.53 43.43 0.68
N LYS A 14 9.53 44.36 0.62
CA LYS A 14 10.59 44.45 1.64
C LYS A 14 10.11 45.10 2.94
N GLU A 15 9.08 45.91 2.87
CA GLU A 15 8.45 46.54 4.02
C GLU A 15 7.49 45.57 4.73
N GLU A 16 6.76 44.76 3.96
CA GLU A 16 5.85 43.75 4.49
C GLU A 16 6.59 42.50 5.03
N PHE A 17 7.75 42.17 4.44
CA PHE A 17 8.60 41.09 4.87
C PHE A 17 10.02 41.60 5.15
N PRO A 18 10.28 42.18 6.34
CA PRO A 18 11.59 42.73 6.67
C PRO A 18 12.64 41.59 6.75
N VAL A 19 13.36 41.41 5.64
CA VAL A 19 14.55 40.59 5.60
C VAL A 19 15.72 41.42 6.07
N PHE A 20 16.22 41.16 7.27
CA PHE A 20 17.38 41.86 7.78
C PHE A 20 18.58 41.60 6.86
N THR A 21 19.31 42.67 6.52
CA THR A 21 20.47 42.59 5.62
C THR A 21 21.59 41.64 6.10
N THR A 22 21.56 41.26 7.37
CA THR A 22 22.40 40.17 7.94
C THR A 22 22.00 38.79 7.42
N ASP A 23 20.73 38.56 7.08
CA ASP A 23 20.24 37.24 6.62
C ASP A 23 20.56 37.01 5.14
N GLU A 24 20.67 38.10 4.34
CA GLU A 24 21.06 37.98 2.92
C GLU A 24 22.49 37.47 2.73
N ARG A 25 23.35 37.47 3.77
CA ARG A 25 24.73 37.02 3.71
C ARG A 25 24.92 35.54 4.01
N TYR A 26 23.90 34.87 4.57
CA TYR A 26 24.08 33.48 5.07
C TYR A 26 24.13 32.42 3.98
N VAL A 27 23.56 32.65 2.78
CA VAL A 27 23.61 31.69 1.72
C VAL A 27 24.20 32.30 0.43
N THR A 28 25.51 32.19 0.26
CA THR A 28 26.12 32.54 -1.01
C THR A 28 25.70 31.51 -2.09
N ARG A 29 25.66 31.93 -3.38
CA ARG A 29 25.40 31.01 -4.50
C ARG A 29 26.24 29.74 -4.44
N ARG A 30 27.52 29.86 -4.01
CA ARG A 30 28.43 28.75 -3.83
C ARG A 30 28.01 27.80 -2.71
N GLN A 31 27.51 28.32 -1.59
CA GLN A 31 27.00 27.51 -0.48
C GLN A 31 25.71 26.82 -0.84
N PHE A 32 24.81 27.51 -1.54
CA PHE A 32 23.57 26.95 -2.04
C PHE A 32 23.81 25.77 -2.99
N THR A 33 24.70 25.96 -3.99
CA THR A 33 25.06 24.86 -4.92
C THR A 33 25.71 23.70 -4.19
N LYS A 34 26.58 23.93 -3.22
CA LYS A 34 27.17 22.85 -2.41
C LYS A 34 26.10 22.07 -1.63
N PHE A 35 25.19 22.80 -0.99
CA PHE A 35 24.07 22.19 -0.25
C PHE A 35 23.19 21.35 -1.18
N LEU A 36 22.80 21.90 -2.33
CA LEU A 36 21.98 21.22 -3.31
C LEU A 36 22.66 19.94 -3.84
N SER A 37 23.95 20.03 -4.15
CA SER A 37 24.74 18.89 -4.61
C SER A 37 24.87 17.80 -3.55
N LEU A 38 25.11 18.17 -2.28
CA LEU A 38 25.18 17.22 -1.17
C LEU A 38 23.82 16.57 -0.89
N ALA A 39 22.74 17.35 -0.92
CA ALA A 39 21.39 16.83 -0.74
C ALA A 39 21.02 15.84 -1.86
N SER A 40 21.31 16.18 -3.12
CA SER A 40 21.07 15.29 -4.28
C SER A 40 21.90 14.01 -4.17
N LEU A 41 23.17 14.11 -3.78
CA LEU A 41 24.03 12.95 -3.59
C LEU A 41 23.53 12.05 -2.48
N GLY A 42 23.08 12.65 -1.36
CA GLY A 42 22.48 11.91 -0.24
C GLY A 42 21.20 11.16 -0.65
N MET A 43 20.31 11.82 -1.40
CA MET A 43 19.10 11.18 -1.95
C MET A 43 19.45 10.05 -2.92
N PHE A 44 20.43 10.25 -3.80
CA PHE A 44 20.88 9.23 -4.74
C PHE A 44 21.46 8.02 -4.00
N ALA A 45 22.34 8.24 -3.04
CA ALA A 45 22.94 7.17 -2.22
C ALA A 45 21.87 6.41 -1.42
N GLY A 46 20.88 7.11 -0.84
CA GLY A 46 19.76 6.51 -0.13
C GLY A 46 18.90 5.63 -1.04
N ASN A 47 18.56 6.10 -2.23
CA ASN A 47 17.82 5.31 -3.22
C ASN A 47 18.60 4.09 -3.69
N LEU A 48 19.92 4.25 -3.95
CA LEU A 48 20.78 3.14 -4.32
C LEU A 48 20.87 2.09 -3.22
N TRP A 49 20.95 2.52 -1.95
CA TRP A 49 20.93 1.64 -0.79
C TRP A 49 19.62 0.85 -0.68
N ILE A 50 18.47 1.52 -0.84
CA ILE A 50 17.15 0.87 -0.82
C ILE A 50 17.08 -0.16 -1.94
N LEU A 51 17.48 0.21 -3.15
CA LEU A 51 17.50 -0.68 -4.31
C LEU A 51 18.38 -1.91 -4.06
N ALA A 52 19.62 -1.71 -3.62
CA ALA A 52 20.54 -2.79 -3.28
C ALA A 52 19.96 -3.71 -2.19
N ARG A 53 19.38 -3.12 -1.14
CA ARG A 53 18.72 -3.89 -0.08
C ARG A 53 17.55 -4.71 -0.61
N THR A 54 16.73 -4.15 -1.49
CA THR A 54 15.57 -4.85 -2.09
C THR A 54 16.02 -6.04 -2.94
N TYR A 55 17.10 -5.90 -3.70
CA TYR A 55 17.66 -7.01 -4.47
C TYR A 55 18.37 -8.07 -3.61
N LEU A 56 18.97 -7.67 -2.49
CA LEU A 56 19.69 -8.58 -1.59
C LEU A 56 18.78 -9.26 -0.57
N THR A 57 17.61 -8.67 -0.24
CA THR A 57 16.64 -9.30 0.65
C THR A 57 15.86 -10.36 -0.09
N LYS A 58 15.87 -11.57 0.46
CA LYS A 58 15.06 -12.68 -0.05
C LYS A 58 13.59 -12.32 0.00
N ALA A 59 12.81 -12.87 -0.94
CA ALA A 59 11.35 -12.76 -0.92
C ALA A 59 10.79 -13.12 0.47
N PRO A 60 9.72 -12.44 0.93
CA PRO A 60 9.14 -12.71 2.24
C PRO A 60 8.76 -14.18 2.35
N VAL A 61 9.28 -14.85 3.37
CA VAL A 61 8.90 -16.23 3.69
C VAL A 61 7.62 -16.16 4.49
N PHE A 62 6.54 -16.67 3.91
CA PHE A 62 5.26 -16.74 4.59
C PHE A 62 5.21 -18.01 5.47
N PRO A 63 4.75 -17.92 6.73
CA PRO A 63 4.60 -19.09 7.58
C PRO A 63 3.49 -20.01 7.04
N ALA A 64 3.70 -21.32 7.10
CA ALA A 64 2.63 -22.27 6.86
C ALA A 64 1.73 -22.33 8.11
N THR A 65 0.50 -21.87 7.99
CA THR A 65 -0.44 -21.75 9.11
C THR A 65 -1.72 -22.50 8.82
N ALA A 66 -2.09 -23.45 9.68
CA ALA A 66 -3.39 -24.12 9.59
C ALA A 66 -4.51 -23.15 9.97
N ILE A 67 -5.51 -23.03 9.09
CA ILE A 67 -6.59 -22.02 9.23
C ILE A 67 -7.97 -22.63 9.45
N ALA A 68 -8.20 -23.85 8.97
CA ALA A 68 -9.47 -24.57 9.14
C ALA A 68 -9.27 -26.08 8.93
N ASP A 69 -10.19 -26.87 9.47
CA ASP A 69 -10.29 -28.30 9.09
C ASP A 69 -11.14 -28.47 7.82
N ILE A 70 -10.81 -29.46 7.02
CA ILE A 70 -11.58 -29.77 5.78
C ILE A 70 -12.97 -30.23 6.21
N GLY A 71 -14.03 -29.58 5.67
CA GLY A 71 -15.41 -29.87 6.03
C GLY A 71 -15.95 -29.09 7.23
N GLU A 72 -15.13 -28.34 7.95
CA GLU A 72 -15.57 -27.50 9.08
C GLU A 72 -16.61 -26.43 8.64
N ILE A 73 -16.46 -25.93 7.43
CA ILE A 73 -17.33 -24.88 6.89
C ILE A 73 -18.30 -25.51 5.90
N PRO A 74 -19.63 -25.23 5.97
CA PRO A 74 -20.59 -25.68 4.95
C PRO A 74 -20.30 -25.03 3.59
N VAL A 75 -20.81 -25.62 2.51
CA VAL A 75 -20.74 -24.99 1.17
C VAL A 75 -21.47 -23.65 1.19
N GLY A 76 -20.83 -22.61 0.62
CA GLY A 76 -21.30 -21.22 0.73
C GLY A 76 -20.99 -20.56 2.07
N GLY A 77 -20.38 -21.28 3.01
CA GLY A 77 -19.99 -20.76 4.31
C GLY A 77 -18.66 -20.01 4.28
N VAL A 78 -18.43 -19.23 5.34
CA VAL A 78 -17.28 -18.34 5.50
C VAL A 78 -16.62 -18.57 6.86
N LYS A 79 -15.28 -18.48 6.90
CA LYS A 79 -14.49 -18.40 8.13
C LYS A 79 -13.50 -17.25 8.02
N LEU A 80 -13.46 -16.41 9.04
CA LEU A 80 -12.44 -15.37 9.18
C LEU A 80 -11.23 -15.93 9.89
N PHE A 81 -10.04 -15.52 9.47
CA PHE A 81 -8.78 -15.94 10.07
C PHE A 81 -7.73 -14.83 9.96
N SER A 82 -6.58 -14.99 10.59
CA SER A 82 -5.46 -14.04 10.48
C SER A 82 -4.28 -14.70 9.77
N TYR A 83 -3.71 -14.00 8.78
CA TYR A 83 -2.55 -14.47 8.03
C TYR A 83 -1.93 -13.33 7.19
N PRO A 84 -0.59 -13.18 7.11
CA PRO A 84 0.45 -14.01 7.75
C PRO A 84 0.72 -13.62 9.21
N VAL A 85 0.22 -12.46 9.64
CA VAL A 85 0.35 -11.94 11.01
C VAL A 85 -1.02 -11.71 11.63
N PRO A 86 -1.14 -11.60 12.98
CA PRO A 86 -2.44 -11.45 13.65
C PRO A 86 -3.27 -10.25 13.20
N GLN A 87 -2.62 -9.18 12.70
CA GLN A 87 -3.28 -7.95 12.25
C GLN A 87 -3.81 -8.04 10.81
N ASP A 88 -3.39 -9.05 10.06
CA ASP A 88 -3.83 -9.24 8.68
C ASP A 88 -4.97 -10.25 8.62
N HIS A 89 -6.17 -9.71 8.43
CA HIS A 89 -7.38 -10.52 8.36
C HIS A 89 -7.58 -11.10 6.95
N GLY A 90 -7.94 -12.37 6.92
CA GLY A 90 -8.31 -13.11 5.72
C GLY A 90 -9.73 -13.65 5.83
N ILE A 91 -10.34 -13.85 4.67
CA ILE A 91 -11.65 -14.47 4.51
C ILE A 91 -11.48 -15.77 3.73
N LEU A 92 -11.90 -16.89 4.33
CA LEU A 92 -11.96 -18.22 3.72
C LEU A 92 -13.40 -18.50 3.34
N VAL A 93 -13.63 -18.89 2.10
CA VAL A 93 -14.96 -19.26 1.58
C VAL A 93 -14.90 -20.67 1.02
N ARG A 94 -15.87 -21.51 1.36
CA ARG A 94 -16.08 -22.81 0.71
C ARG A 94 -17.04 -22.63 -0.46
N THR A 95 -16.52 -22.69 -1.68
CA THR A 95 -17.30 -22.43 -2.91
C THR A 95 -18.03 -23.68 -3.42
N SER A 96 -17.46 -24.86 -3.16
CA SER A 96 -18.08 -26.16 -3.50
C SER A 96 -17.70 -27.24 -2.48
N GLU A 97 -18.10 -28.49 -2.71
CA GLU A 97 -17.78 -29.62 -1.80
C GLU A 97 -16.27 -29.78 -1.59
N GLU A 98 -15.47 -29.53 -2.62
CA GLU A 98 -14.04 -29.76 -2.59
C GLU A 98 -13.21 -28.47 -2.70
N GLU A 99 -13.83 -27.35 -3.00
CA GLU A 99 -13.12 -26.11 -3.32
C GLU A 99 -13.24 -25.08 -2.21
N TYR A 100 -12.08 -24.52 -1.87
CA TYR A 100 -11.91 -23.44 -0.90
C TYR A 100 -11.08 -22.33 -1.53
N VAL A 101 -11.51 -21.10 -1.34
CA VAL A 101 -10.78 -19.90 -1.75
C VAL A 101 -10.55 -18.99 -0.56
N ALA A 102 -9.40 -18.32 -0.53
CA ALA A 102 -9.09 -17.40 0.53
C ALA A 102 -8.49 -16.13 -0.02
N TYR A 103 -8.94 -15.01 0.52
CA TYR A 103 -8.50 -13.68 0.14
C TYR A 103 -8.18 -12.83 1.36
N SER A 104 -7.37 -11.78 1.16
CA SER A 104 -7.25 -10.73 2.14
C SER A 104 -8.62 -10.08 2.36
N GLN A 105 -9.01 -9.87 3.62
CA GLN A 105 -10.26 -9.19 3.94
C GLN A 105 -10.17 -7.66 3.76
N LYS A 106 -8.97 -7.13 3.46
CA LYS A 106 -8.76 -5.69 3.27
C LYS A 106 -9.04 -5.28 1.83
N CYS A 107 -10.07 -4.45 1.65
CA CYS A 107 -10.40 -3.84 0.35
C CYS A 107 -9.22 -3.03 -0.19
N THR A 108 -8.91 -3.20 -1.46
CA THR A 108 -7.76 -2.55 -2.11
C THR A 108 -7.95 -1.05 -2.38
N HIS A 109 -9.16 -0.50 -2.11
CA HIS A 109 -9.41 0.94 -2.15
C HIS A 109 -8.93 1.64 -0.87
N LEU A 110 -9.62 1.44 0.26
CA LEU A 110 -9.34 2.10 1.55
C LEU A 110 -9.35 1.13 2.75
N SER A 111 -8.98 -0.12 2.53
CA SER A 111 -8.80 -1.15 3.56
C SER A 111 -10.06 -1.49 4.38
N CYS A 112 -11.26 -1.14 3.91
CA CYS A 112 -12.51 -1.60 4.53
C CYS A 112 -12.60 -3.12 4.50
N ALA A 113 -13.24 -3.72 5.49
CA ALA A 113 -13.46 -5.15 5.54
C ALA A 113 -14.40 -5.62 4.43
N VAL A 114 -13.96 -6.63 3.68
CA VAL A 114 -14.73 -7.27 2.62
C VAL A 114 -15.49 -8.46 3.22
N TYR A 115 -16.69 -8.71 2.73
CA TYR A 115 -17.52 -9.87 3.10
C TYR A 115 -17.95 -10.67 1.86
N TYR A 116 -18.35 -11.91 2.05
CA TYR A 116 -18.85 -12.76 0.98
C TYR A 116 -20.37 -12.70 0.92
N SER A 117 -20.91 -12.43 -0.28
CA SER A 117 -22.34 -12.50 -0.61
C SER A 117 -22.63 -13.86 -1.26
N ALA A 118 -23.20 -14.79 -0.49
CA ALA A 118 -23.57 -16.09 -1.03
C ALA A 118 -24.67 -16.00 -2.11
N LYS A 119 -25.54 -14.98 -2.01
CA LYS A 119 -26.59 -14.72 -3.01
C LYS A 119 -26.03 -14.38 -4.37
N ASP A 120 -25.01 -13.53 -4.40
CA ASP A 120 -24.45 -12.99 -5.64
C ASP A 120 -23.12 -13.71 -6.01
N ASN A 121 -22.69 -14.67 -5.19
CA ASN A 121 -21.45 -15.45 -5.32
C ASN A 121 -20.23 -14.57 -5.61
N ARG A 122 -20.06 -13.51 -4.81
CA ARG A 122 -18.98 -12.54 -4.96
C ARG A 122 -18.53 -11.98 -3.61
N LEU A 123 -17.39 -11.32 -3.60
CA LEU A 123 -16.89 -10.58 -2.45
C LEU A 123 -17.28 -9.11 -2.58
N GLU A 124 -17.77 -8.51 -1.48
CA GLU A 124 -18.31 -7.15 -1.46
C GLU A 124 -17.65 -6.29 -0.40
N CYS A 125 -17.33 -5.04 -0.77
CA CYS A 125 -16.87 -4.01 0.13
C CYS A 125 -18.01 -3.00 0.35
N PRO A 126 -18.55 -2.87 1.57
CA PRO A 126 -19.73 -2.03 1.85
C PRO A 126 -19.43 -0.53 1.76
N CYS A 127 -18.18 -0.11 1.99
CA CYS A 127 -17.85 1.31 2.12
C CYS A 127 -18.12 2.12 0.84
N HIS A 128 -17.71 1.59 -0.32
CA HIS A 128 -17.83 2.30 -1.59
C HIS A 128 -18.33 1.37 -2.73
N ARG A 129 -19.06 0.30 -2.34
CA ARG A 129 -19.67 -0.65 -3.28
C ARG A 129 -18.66 -1.25 -4.26
N GLY A 130 -17.48 -1.63 -3.75
CA GLY A 130 -16.50 -2.41 -4.51
C GLY A 130 -16.92 -3.88 -4.53
N PHE A 131 -16.95 -4.50 -5.71
CA PHE A 131 -17.27 -5.90 -5.89
C PHE A 131 -16.10 -6.64 -6.51
N PHE A 132 -15.85 -7.85 -6.02
CA PHE A 132 -14.73 -8.68 -6.47
C PHE A 132 -15.22 -10.09 -6.78
N SER A 133 -14.64 -10.69 -7.81
CA SER A 133 -14.86 -12.07 -8.19
C SER A 133 -14.41 -13.02 -7.09
N ILE A 134 -15.22 -14.05 -6.81
CA ILE A 134 -14.83 -15.11 -5.87
C ILE A 134 -13.79 -16.06 -6.47
N GLU A 135 -13.68 -16.16 -7.79
CA GLU A 135 -12.82 -17.10 -8.48
C GLU A 135 -11.35 -16.69 -8.42
N ASP A 136 -11.07 -15.42 -8.73
CA ASP A 136 -9.72 -14.89 -8.89
C ASP A 136 -9.43 -13.61 -8.08
N GLY A 137 -10.46 -13.03 -7.44
CA GLY A 137 -10.36 -11.77 -6.70
C GLY A 137 -10.35 -10.52 -7.58
N SER A 138 -10.57 -10.64 -8.90
CA SER A 138 -10.61 -9.50 -9.82
C SER A 138 -11.71 -8.50 -9.47
N VAL A 139 -11.50 -7.23 -9.82
CA VAL A 139 -12.48 -6.18 -9.59
C VAL A 139 -13.61 -6.30 -10.61
N LEU A 140 -14.82 -6.53 -10.13
CA LEU A 140 -16.04 -6.56 -10.97
C LEU A 140 -16.65 -5.19 -11.12
N GLN A 141 -16.59 -4.37 -10.04
CA GLN A 141 -17.18 -3.03 -10.04
C GLN A 141 -16.63 -2.20 -8.88
N GLY A 142 -16.68 -0.87 -9.04
CA GLY A 142 -16.39 0.10 -7.99
C GLY A 142 -14.98 0.71 -8.09
N PRO A 143 -14.58 1.49 -7.08
CA PRO A 143 -13.32 2.23 -7.08
C PRO A 143 -12.05 1.43 -6.74
N PRO A 144 -12.07 0.14 -6.33
CA PRO A 144 -10.84 -0.58 -6.05
C PRO A 144 -9.91 -0.61 -7.28
N PRO A 145 -8.62 -0.22 -7.12
CA PRO A 145 -7.70 -0.10 -8.27
C PRO A 145 -7.06 -1.43 -8.69
N ARG A 146 -7.20 -2.49 -7.91
CA ARG A 146 -6.55 -3.79 -8.15
C ARG A 146 -7.29 -4.93 -7.50
N PRO A 147 -7.07 -6.20 -7.96
CA PRO A 147 -7.65 -7.40 -7.37
C PRO A 147 -7.35 -7.54 -5.87
N LEU A 148 -8.18 -8.31 -5.16
CA LEU A 148 -7.90 -8.73 -3.79
C LEU A 148 -6.71 -9.70 -3.78
N PRO A 149 -5.75 -9.51 -2.86
CA PRO A 149 -4.67 -10.48 -2.67
C PRO A 149 -5.23 -11.86 -2.30
N ARG A 150 -4.89 -12.88 -3.10
CA ARG A 150 -5.30 -14.26 -2.87
C ARG A 150 -4.34 -14.95 -1.89
N ILE A 151 -4.88 -15.60 -0.88
CA ILE A 151 -4.11 -16.42 0.05
C ILE A 151 -4.00 -17.84 -0.53
N VAL A 152 -2.77 -18.31 -0.68
CA VAL A 152 -2.51 -19.63 -1.26
C VAL A 152 -2.82 -20.70 -0.21
N LEU A 153 -3.75 -21.59 -0.54
CA LEU A 153 -4.16 -22.69 0.30
C LEU A 153 -3.51 -24.01 -0.14
N LYS A 154 -3.13 -24.82 0.82
CA LYS A 154 -2.71 -26.21 0.62
C LYS A 154 -3.53 -27.11 1.54
N LYS A 155 -4.00 -28.25 1.03
CA LYS A 155 -4.64 -29.29 1.86
C LYS A 155 -3.52 -30.18 2.42
N ASP A 156 -3.46 -30.31 3.73
CA ASP A 156 -2.45 -31.12 4.42
C ASP A 156 -3.04 -31.78 5.66
N GLY A 157 -2.97 -33.11 5.74
CA GLY A 157 -3.43 -33.88 6.92
C GLY A 157 -4.87 -33.57 7.35
N GLY A 158 -5.81 -33.34 6.40
CA GLY A 158 -7.20 -33.01 6.72
C GLY A 158 -7.43 -31.52 7.08
N LYS A 159 -6.40 -30.70 6.98
CA LYS A 159 -6.45 -29.26 7.27
C LYS A 159 -6.20 -28.41 6.03
N LEU A 160 -6.75 -27.20 6.04
CA LEU A 160 -6.42 -26.14 5.11
C LEU A 160 -5.29 -25.30 5.71
N VAL A 161 -4.17 -25.24 5.01
CA VAL A 161 -2.97 -24.52 5.43
C VAL A 161 -2.73 -23.35 4.48
N ALA A 162 -2.65 -22.14 5.02
CA ALA A 162 -2.21 -20.97 4.28
C ALA A 162 -0.68 -20.98 4.17
N THR A 163 -0.16 -20.82 2.94
CA THR A 163 1.28 -20.96 2.65
C THR A 163 1.89 -19.74 1.97
N GLY A 164 1.09 -18.76 1.57
CA GLY A 164 1.58 -17.56 0.89
C GLY A 164 0.46 -16.62 0.49
N ILE A 165 0.86 -15.49 -0.06
CA ILE A 165 -0.06 -14.50 -0.63
C ILE A 165 0.37 -14.25 -2.08
N LYS A 166 -0.59 -14.34 -3.01
CA LYS A 166 -0.42 -13.91 -4.40
C LYS A 166 -1.12 -12.58 -4.59
N VAL A 167 -0.38 -11.58 -5.02
CA VAL A 167 -0.93 -10.31 -5.49
C VAL A 167 -1.03 -10.43 -7.00
N SER A 168 -2.24 -10.39 -7.55
CA SER A 168 -2.42 -10.34 -9.01
C SER A 168 -2.04 -8.95 -9.50
N GLU A 169 -1.12 -8.87 -10.45
CA GLU A 169 -0.69 -7.61 -11.09
C GLU A 169 -1.62 -7.19 -12.24
N ASN A 170 -2.57 -8.05 -12.61
CA ASN A 170 -3.49 -7.78 -13.71
C ASN A 170 -4.79 -7.18 -13.14
N GLY A 171 -4.92 -5.89 -13.29
CA GLY A 171 -6.13 -5.09 -13.13
C GLY A 171 -6.38 -4.29 -14.41
#